data_39e4b64ee312d36cec2e4e9b2789d5ef
#
_entry.id   39e4b64ee312d36cec2e4e9b2789d5ef
#
_cell.length_a   1.000
_cell.length_b   1.000
_cell.length_c   1.000
_cell.angle_alpha   90.00
_cell.angle_beta   90.00
_cell.angle_gamma   90.00
#
_symmetry.space_group_name_H-M   'P 1'
#
loop_
_entity.id
_entity.type
_entity.pdbx_description
1 polymer ?
#
loop_
_entity_poly.entity_id
_entity_poly.type
_entity_poly.pdbx_seq_one_letter_code
_entity_poly.pdbx_strand_id
1 'polypeptide(L)'
;LLSTISILGTAFAITMIMAIVITWQTKYADLEPEVNRSRCLYFSAMHMQGKENKDRNNYSTPSAAFMKECIQPIPEVEACTAFTTADVALVSLADGNNRLKVDAMNTDPEFWKVFSMQFLGGRALTEADRGGDMRSIVICASVARKLFGTTEAIGQQILLNRELSRIIGVVKDVSVTAKDAYAQVWGLYHTDELKVTGW
;
A
#
# COMPACT_ATOMS: atom_id res chain seq x y z
N LEU A 1 -8.87 15.83 49.67
CA LEU A 1 -9.47 14.66 48.99
C LEU A 1 -10.34 15.07 47.81
N LEU A 2 -11.31 16.00 48.00
CA LEU A 2 -12.21 16.47 46.91
C LEU A 2 -11.41 17.16 45.77
N SER A 3 -10.41 17.96 46.07
CA SER A 3 -9.58 18.64 45.08
C SER A 3 -8.76 17.67 44.23
N THR A 4 -8.21 16.62 44.85
CA THR A 4 -7.46 15.57 44.10
C THR A 4 -8.36 14.76 43.18
N ILE A 5 -9.58 14.44 43.60
CA ILE A 5 -10.56 13.73 42.78
C ILE A 5 -10.96 14.59 41.57
N SER A 6 -11.23 15.90 41.79
CA SER A 6 -11.54 16.82 40.69
C SER A 6 -10.41 16.94 39.68
N ILE A 7 -9.16 17.06 40.14
CA ILE A 7 -7.98 17.15 39.24
C ILE A 7 -7.81 15.86 38.43
N LEU A 8 -7.96 14.71 39.08
CA LEU A 8 -7.86 13.42 38.37
C LEU A 8 -9.00 13.26 37.37
N GLY A 9 -10.22 13.66 37.73
CA GLY A 9 -11.38 13.58 36.83
C GLY A 9 -11.24 14.46 35.60
N THR A 10 -10.78 15.72 35.79
CA THR A 10 -10.54 16.63 34.66
C THR A 10 -9.38 16.15 33.77
N ALA A 11 -8.27 15.68 34.37
CA ALA A 11 -7.15 15.13 33.61
C ALA A 11 -7.57 13.93 32.76
N PHE A 12 -8.35 13.02 33.35
CA PHE A 12 -8.89 11.86 32.62
C PHE A 12 -9.82 12.28 31.49
N ALA A 13 -10.74 13.22 31.72
CA ALA A 13 -11.64 13.73 30.69
C ALA A 13 -10.86 14.36 29.50
N ILE A 14 -9.86 15.19 29.80
CA ILE A 14 -9.02 15.80 28.76
C ILE A 14 -8.26 14.73 27.97
N THR A 15 -7.68 13.74 28.65
CA THR A 15 -6.95 12.63 27.99
C THR A 15 -7.87 11.84 27.06
N MET A 16 -9.10 11.55 27.48
CA MET A 16 -10.08 10.85 26.66
C MET A 16 -10.48 11.65 25.42
N ILE A 17 -10.75 12.95 25.57
CA ILE A 17 -11.07 13.85 24.46
C ILE A 17 -9.90 13.90 23.48
N MET A 18 -8.66 14.07 23.96
CA MET A 18 -7.47 14.10 23.13
C MET A 18 -7.27 12.77 22.36
N ALA A 19 -7.48 11.62 23.02
CA ALA A 19 -7.41 10.32 22.39
C ALA A 19 -8.43 10.17 21.26
N ILE A 20 -9.67 10.62 21.48
CA ILE A 20 -10.73 10.60 20.47
C ILE A 20 -10.37 11.51 19.28
N VAL A 21 -9.91 12.73 19.54
CA VAL A 21 -9.51 13.69 18.49
C VAL A 21 -8.34 13.16 17.68
N ILE A 22 -7.30 12.63 18.32
CA ILE A 22 -6.14 12.05 17.64
C ILE A 22 -6.56 10.85 16.79
N THR A 23 -7.39 9.95 17.33
CA THR A 23 -7.89 8.79 16.59
C THR A 23 -8.71 9.21 15.38
N TRP A 24 -9.57 10.21 15.53
CA TRP A 24 -10.37 10.75 14.45
C TRP A 24 -9.50 11.42 13.37
N GLN A 25 -8.54 12.27 13.77
CA GLN A 25 -7.60 12.89 12.83
C GLN A 25 -6.78 11.85 12.07
N THR A 26 -6.22 10.86 12.76
CA THR A 26 -5.44 9.79 12.12
C THR A 26 -6.25 9.00 11.09
N LYS A 27 -7.56 8.85 11.31
CA LYS A 27 -8.45 8.09 10.43
C LYS A 27 -8.93 8.87 9.21
N TYR A 28 -9.16 10.18 9.36
CA TYR A 28 -9.86 10.99 8.34
C TYR A 28 -9.03 12.13 7.77
N ALA A 29 -7.92 12.51 8.38
CA ALA A 29 -7.07 13.57 7.84
C ALA A 29 -6.30 13.10 6.60
N ASP A 30 -6.15 14.03 5.66
CA ASP A 30 -5.30 13.86 4.48
C ASP A 30 -3.83 13.97 4.92
N LEU A 31 -3.19 12.82 5.13
CA LEU A 31 -1.80 12.71 5.57
C LEU A 31 -0.99 11.97 4.52
N GLU A 32 0.26 12.40 4.32
CA GLU A 32 1.18 11.68 3.42
C GLU A 32 1.33 10.20 3.82
N PRO A 33 1.25 9.29 2.82
CA PRO A 33 1.13 9.50 1.37
C PRO A 33 -0.32 9.61 0.85
N GLU A 34 -1.32 9.53 1.72
CA GLU A 34 -2.75 9.53 1.39
C GLU A 34 -3.33 10.95 1.42
N VAL A 35 -2.71 11.88 0.70
CA VAL A 35 -3.09 13.31 0.68
C VAL A 35 -4.46 13.58 0.08
N ASN A 36 -5.05 12.60 -0.61
CA ASN A 36 -6.37 12.71 -1.23
C ASN A 36 -7.40 11.79 -0.56
N ARG A 37 -7.17 11.35 0.68
CA ARG A 37 -8.04 10.39 1.38
C ARG A 37 -9.51 10.83 1.40
N SER A 38 -9.77 12.11 1.60
CA SER A 38 -11.11 12.69 1.61
C SER A 38 -11.85 12.60 0.26
N ARG A 39 -11.10 12.40 -0.84
CA ARG A 39 -11.61 12.27 -2.22
C ARG A 39 -11.56 10.85 -2.75
N CYS A 40 -10.93 9.93 -2.02
CA CYS A 40 -10.79 8.54 -2.44
C CYS A 40 -11.99 7.69 -2.04
N LEU A 41 -12.41 6.83 -2.95
CA LEU A 41 -13.39 5.77 -2.68
C LEU A 41 -12.64 4.43 -2.66
N TYR A 42 -12.85 3.68 -1.59
CA TYR A 42 -12.21 2.39 -1.37
C TYR A 42 -13.22 1.26 -1.59
N PHE A 43 -12.95 0.41 -2.58
CA PHE A 43 -13.77 -0.77 -2.88
C PHE A 43 -13.17 -2.00 -2.18
N SER A 44 -13.70 -2.36 -1.02
CA SER A 44 -13.24 -3.53 -0.25
C SER A 44 -13.99 -4.80 -0.60
N ALA A 45 -15.23 -4.68 -1.06
CA ALA A 45 -16.07 -5.83 -1.42
C ALA A 45 -17.09 -5.44 -2.48
N MET A 46 -17.41 -6.39 -3.36
CA MET A 46 -18.46 -6.29 -4.36
C MET A 46 -19.42 -7.47 -4.19
N HIS A 47 -20.71 -7.18 -4.21
CA HIS A 47 -21.76 -8.19 -4.21
C HIS A 47 -22.29 -8.38 -5.63
N MET A 48 -22.21 -9.61 -6.13
CA MET A 48 -22.75 -9.96 -7.45
C MET A 48 -23.85 -11.00 -7.32
N GLN A 49 -24.97 -10.71 -7.93
CA GLN A 49 -26.12 -11.59 -8.00
C GLN A 49 -26.40 -11.97 -9.44
N GLY A 50 -26.33 -13.27 -9.76
CA GLY A 50 -26.67 -13.79 -11.08
C GLY A 50 -28.18 -13.67 -11.35
N LYS A 51 -28.58 -13.36 -12.59
CA LYS A 51 -29.99 -13.25 -12.98
C LYS A 51 -30.77 -14.56 -12.77
N GLU A 52 -30.12 -15.70 -12.93
CA GLU A 52 -30.76 -17.03 -12.90
C GLU A 52 -30.69 -17.70 -11.53
N ASN A 53 -29.76 -17.32 -10.68
CA ASN A 53 -29.53 -17.98 -9.40
C ASN A 53 -29.47 -16.96 -8.26
N LYS A 54 -30.63 -16.53 -7.79
CA LYS A 54 -30.79 -15.52 -6.73
C LYS A 54 -30.22 -15.95 -5.36
N ASP A 55 -29.96 -17.25 -5.19
CA ASP A 55 -29.46 -17.80 -3.92
C ASP A 55 -27.93 -17.82 -3.83
N ARG A 56 -27.21 -17.54 -4.92
CA ARG A 56 -25.75 -17.40 -4.91
C ARG A 56 -25.34 -15.96 -4.71
N ASN A 57 -25.13 -15.61 -3.47
CA ASN A 57 -24.52 -14.34 -3.08
C ASN A 57 -22.98 -14.52 -3.09
N ASN A 58 -22.33 -14.06 -4.14
CA ASN A 58 -20.88 -14.04 -4.20
C ASN A 58 -20.38 -12.69 -3.73
N TYR A 59 -19.66 -12.70 -2.60
CA TYR A 59 -18.88 -11.55 -2.14
C TYR A 59 -17.45 -11.74 -2.61
N SER A 60 -16.93 -10.78 -3.33
CA SER A 60 -15.54 -10.78 -3.81
C SER A 60 -14.99 -9.36 -3.80
N THR A 61 -13.68 -9.23 -3.72
CA THR A 61 -13.02 -7.96 -4.05
C THR A 61 -13.16 -7.71 -5.55
N PRO A 62 -13.39 -6.46 -5.99
CA PRO A 62 -13.40 -6.13 -7.41
C PRO A 62 -12.11 -6.58 -8.08
N SER A 63 -12.21 -7.18 -9.26
CA SER A 63 -11.02 -7.51 -10.04
C SER A 63 -10.38 -6.24 -10.61
N ALA A 64 -9.06 -6.27 -10.84
CA ALA A 64 -8.36 -5.16 -11.50
C ALA A 64 -8.93 -4.87 -12.90
N ALA A 65 -9.40 -5.89 -13.61
CA ALA A 65 -10.07 -5.73 -14.89
C ALA A 65 -11.39 -4.95 -14.76
N PHE A 66 -12.23 -5.29 -13.78
CA PHE A 66 -13.47 -4.54 -13.51
C PHE A 66 -13.19 -3.08 -13.19
N MET A 67 -12.19 -2.79 -12.37
CA MET A 67 -11.82 -1.42 -12.03
C MET A 67 -11.38 -0.64 -13.28
N LYS A 68 -10.59 -1.25 -14.15
CA LYS A 68 -10.07 -0.64 -15.38
C LYS A 68 -11.15 -0.45 -16.44
N GLU A 69 -12.06 -1.42 -16.61
CA GLU A 69 -13.07 -1.38 -17.68
C GLU A 69 -14.34 -0.64 -17.29
N CYS A 70 -14.74 -0.70 -16.02
CA CYS A 70 -16.01 -0.17 -15.57
C CYS A 70 -15.87 1.13 -14.76
N ILE A 71 -14.81 1.29 -13.98
CA ILE A 71 -14.66 2.43 -13.06
C ILE A 71 -13.78 3.53 -13.67
N GLN A 72 -12.62 3.16 -14.20
CA GLN A 72 -11.68 4.13 -14.78
C GLN A 72 -12.25 4.99 -15.91
N PRO A 73 -13.19 4.50 -16.80
CA PRO A 73 -13.78 5.32 -17.86
C PRO A 73 -14.80 6.35 -17.37
N ILE A 74 -15.17 6.35 -16.09
CA ILE A 74 -16.13 7.31 -15.53
C ILE A 74 -15.48 8.70 -15.52
N PRO A 75 -16.10 9.74 -16.10
CA PRO A 75 -15.48 11.07 -16.26
C PRO A 75 -15.06 11.75 -14.95
N GLU A 76 -15.72 11.42 -13.85
CA GLU A 76 -15.44 11.95 -12.51
C GLU A 76 -14.29 11.25 -11.81
N VAL A 77 -13.77 10.14 -12.37
CA VAL A 77 -12.66 9.37 -11.82
C VAL A 77 -11.34 9.88 -12.39
N GLU A 78 -10.54 10.55 -11.58
CA GLU A 78 -9.23 11.07 -11.98
C GLU A 78 -8.17 9.98 -12.13
N ALA A 79 -8.17 9.00 -11.21
CA ALA A 79 -7.27 7.86 -11.22
C ALA A 79 -7.92 6.68 -10.47
N CYS A 80 -7.63 5.49 -10.93
CA CYS A 80 -8.11 4.24 -10.33
C CYS A 80 -6.95 3.27 -10.20
N THR A 81 -6.71 2.76 -9.00
CA THR A 81 -5.61 1.83 -8.72
C THR A 81 -6.11 0.57 -8.05
N ALA A 82 -5.46 -0.53 -8.34
CA ALA A 82 -5.63 -1.80 -7.66
C ALA A 82 -4.32 -2.20 -6.97
N PHE A 83 -4.42 -2.67 -5.73
CA PHE A 83 -3.26 -3.12 -4.95
C PHE A 83 -3.65 -4.27 -4.02
N THR A 84 -2.67 -5.11 -3.65
CA THR A 84 -2.89 -6.14 -2.64
C THR A 84 -2.76 -5.54 -1.24
N THR A 85 -3.37 -6.18 -0.27
CA THR A 85 -2.99 -5.95 1.12
C THR A 85 -1.51 -6.30 1.30
N ALA A 86 -0.79 -5.50 2.08
CA ALA A 86 0.59 -5.80 2.41
C ALA A 86 0.68 -7.13 3.17
N ASP A 87 1.59 -7.99 2.75
CA ASP A 87 1.85 -9.30 3.35
C ASP A 87 3.32 -9.46 3.69
N VAL A 88 3.63 -10.34 4.64
CA VAL A 88 4.99 -10.56 5.11
C VAL A 88 5.81 -11.27 4.05
N ALA A 89 6.85 -10.60 3.58
CA ALA A 89 7.83 -11.13 2.64
C ALA A 89 9.21 -11.21 3.27
N LEU A 90 10.07 -12.04 2.69
CA LEU A 90 11.46 -12.17 3.10
C LEU A 90 12.34 -11.50 2.05
N VAL A 91 13.14 -10.51 2.49
CA VAL A 91 14.17 -9.89 1.65
C VAL A 91 15.55 -10.23 2.16
N SER A 92 16.50 -10.35 1.23
CA SER A 92 17.92 -10.51 1.54
C SER A 92 18.78 -9.90 0.44
N LEU A 93 20.05 -9.70 0.71
CA LEU A 93 21.00 -9.37 -0.35
C LEU A 93 21.05 -10.49 -1.41
N ALA A 94 21.54 -10.20 -2.60
CA ALA A 94 21.63 -11.15 -3.71
C ALA A 94 22.44 -12.41 -3.36
N ASP A 95 23.39 -12.31 -2.43
CA ASP A 95 24.18 -13.42 -1.89
C ASP A 95 23.45 -14.25 -0.83
N GLY A 96 22.21 -13.88 -0.48
CA GLY A 96 21.39 -14.54 0.54
C GLY A 96 21.67 -14.09 1.98
N ASN A 97 22.60 -13.16 2.18
CA ASN A 97 22.90 -12.59 3.48
C ASN A 97 21.92 -11.50 3.89
N ASN A 98 21.99 -11.06 5.15
CA ASN A 98 21.21 -9.96 5.71
C ASN A 98 19.69 -10.10 5.49
N ARG A 99 19.12 -11.20 5.99
CA ARG A 99 17.70 -11.52 5.82
C ARG A 99 16.82 -10.68 6.72
N LEU A 100 15.79 -10.05 6.13
CA LEU A 100 14.81 -9.23 6.83
C LEU A 100 13.40 -9.69 6.47
N LYS A 101 12.50 -9.62 7.45
CA LYS A 101 11.06 -9.68 7.21
C LYS A 101 10.56 -8.28 6.95
N VAL A 102 9.80 -8.10 5.90
CA VAL A 102 9.24 -6.82 5.44
C VAL A 102 7.78 -7.01 5.03
N ASP A 103 7.03 -5.94 5.08
CA ASP A 103 5.69 -5.90 4.51
C ASP A 103 5.80 -5.54 3.03
N ALA A 104 5.38 -6.43 2.14
CA ALA A 104 5.43 -6.26 0.70
C ALA A 104 4.02 -6.19 0.10
N MET A 105 3.84 -5.33 -0.89
CA MET A 105 2.58 -5.07 -1.59
C MET A 105 2.80 -5.13 -3.10
N ASN A 106 1.84 -5.70 -3.82
CA ASN A 106 1.78 -5.60 -5.27
C ASN A 106 0.79 -4.50 -5.66
N THR A 107 1.20 -3.67 -6.60
CA THR A 107 0.43 -2.50 -7.06
C THR A 107 0.37 -2.47 -8.58
N ASP A 108 -0.49 -1.62 -9.11
CA ASP A 108 -0.44 -1.19 -10.50
C ASP A 108 0.35 0.13 -10.64
N PRO A 109 0.65 0.58 -11.86
CA PRO A 109 1.34 1.87 -12.06
C PRO A 109 0.54 3.09 -11.62
N GLU A 110 -0.79 3.02 -11.59
CA GLU A 110 -1.67 4.12 -11.18
C GLU A 110 -1.61 4.39 -9.68
N PHE A 111 -1.15 3.40 -8.89
CA PHE A 111 -0.93 3.53 -7.44
C PHE A 111 -0.11 4.78 -7.09
N TRP A 112 0.91 5.07 -7.87
CA TRP A 112 1.82 6.20 -7.64
C TRP A 112 1.22 7.56 -8.00
N LYS A 113 0.07 7.58 -8.69
CA LYS A 113 -0.72 8.80 -8.96
C LYS A 113 -1.72 9.06 -7.84
N VAL A 114 -2.32 7.98 -7.30
CA VAL A 114 -3.31 8.05 -6.21
C VAL A 114 -2.63 8.40 -4.89
N PHE A 115 -1.49 7.73 -4.62
CA PHE A 115 -0.72 7.91 -3.39
C PHE A 115 0.54 8.75 -3.64
N SER A 116 0.66 9.86 -2.92
CA SER A 116 1.76 10.81 -3.06
C SER A 116 2.99 10.35 -2.28
N MET A 117 3.71 9.36 -2.82
CA MET A 117 4.92 8.85 -2.20
C MET A 117 6.10 9.81 -2.38
N GLN A 118 6.84 10.09 -1.32
CA GLN A 118 8.07 10.90 -1.38
C GLN A 118 9.27 10.03 -1.79
N PHE A 119 9.73 10.20 -3.03
CA PHE A 119 10.94 9.54 -3.52
C PHE A 119 12.19 10.23 -2.98
N LEU A 120 13.10 9.46 -2.39
CA LEU A 120 14.45 9.89 -2.02
C LEU A 120 15.41 9.72 -3.18
N GLY A 121 15.09 8.82 -4.12
CA GLY A 121 15.85 8.60 -5.34
C GLY A 121 15.14 7.60 -6.25
N GLY A 122 15.51 7.60 -7.53
CA GLY A 122 14.91 6.74 -8.55
C GLY A 122 13.54 7.23 -9.01
N ARG A 123 12.66 6.29 -9.33
CA ARG A 123 11.34 6.56 -9.90
C ARG A 123 10.28 5.55 -9.46
N ALA A 124 9.03 5.90 -9.71
CA ALA A 124 7.89 5.01 -9.57
C ALA A 124 7.94 3.84 -10.57
N LEU A 125 7.24 2.76 -10.23
CA LEU A 125 6.98 1.64 -11.12
C LEU A 125 6.03 2.08 -12.25
N THR A 126 6.33 1.63 -13.46
CA THR A 126 5.56 1.92 -14.67
C THR A 126 5.18 0.62 -15.38
N GLU A 127 4.27 0.67 -16.35
CA GLU A 127 3.87 -0.52 -17.13
C GLU A 127 5.07 -1.15 -17.86
N ALA A 128 6.08 -0.36 -18.26
CA ALA A 128 7.30 -0.85 -18.89
C ALA A 128 8.14 -1.77 -17.97
N ASP A 129 7.98 -1.63 -16.66
CA ASP A 129 8.71 -2.45 -15.67
C ASP A 129 8.10 -3.85 -15.51
N ARG A 130 6.95 -4.11 -16.11
CA ARG A 130 6.24 -5.42 -16.06
C ARG A 130 6.87 -6.49 -16.94
N GLY A 131 7.49 -6.10 -18.04
CA GLY A 131 8.01 -7.01 -19.07
C GLY A 131 9.54 -7.28 -19.01
N GLY A 132 10.22 -6.88 -17.95
CA GLY A 132 11.67 -7.08 -17.82
C GLY A 132 12.04 -8.50 -17.39
N ASP A 133 13.27 -8.93 -17.72
CA ASP A 133 13.86 -10.22 -17.29
C ASP A 133 13.99 -10.33 -15.76
N MET A 134 13.97 -9.21 -15.07
CA MET A 134 14.09 -9.12 -13.62
C MET A 134 12.98 -8.22 -13.08
N ARG A 135 12.36 -8.67 -12.00
CA ARG A 135 11.31 -7.91 -11.31
C ARG A 135 11.85 -6.58 -10.80
N SER A 136 11.20 -5.48 -11.18
CA SER A 136 11.47 -4.15 -10.66
C SER A 136 10.68 -3.91 -9.38
N ILE A 137 11.34 -3.32 -8.37
CA ILE A 137 10.72 -3.01 -7.08
C ILE A 137 11.11 -1.61 -6.60
N VAL A 138 10.24 -1.05 -5.76
CA VAL A 138 10.52 0.14 -4.96
C VAL A 138 10.59 -0.27 -3.49
N ILE A 139 11.52 0.28 -2.74
CA ILE A 139 11.69 -0.02 -1.32
C ILE A 139 11.64 1.24 -0.47
N CYS A 140 11.31 1.13 0.81
CA CYS A 140 11.40 2.23 1.75
C CYS A 140 12.83 2.46 2.25
N ALA A 141 13.10 3.66 2.75
CA ALA A 141 14.42 4.06 3.24
C ALA A 141 14.95 3.19 4.38
N SER A 142 14.07 2.72 5.26
CA SER A 142 14.46 1.86 6.39
C SER A 142 14.95 0.50 5.92
N VAL A 143 14.36 -0.08 4.88
CA VAL A 143 14.82 -1.34 4.27
C VAL A 143 16.16 -1.13 3.57
N ALA A 144 16.31 -0.04 2.80
CA ALA A 144 17.58 0.29 2.15
C ALA A 144 18.72 0.40 3.16
N ARG A 145 18.51 1.14 4.26
CA ARG A 145 19.52 1.29 5.33
C ARG A 145 19.85 -0.04 6.02
N LYS A 146 18.85 -0.89 6.27
CA LYS A 146 19.08 -2.19 6.92
C LYS A 146 19.86 -3.15 6.03
N LEU A 147 19.62 -3.14 4.70
CA LEU A 147 20.29 -4.04 3.75
C LEU A 147 21.68 -3.54 3.35
N PHE A 148 21.81 -2.24 3.07
CA PHE A 148 23.01 -1.65 2.44
C PHE A 148 23.74 -0.64 3.32
N GLY A 149 23.19 -0.27 4.48
CA GLY A 149 23.76 0.80 5.34
C GLY A 149 23.51 2.22 4.81
N THR A 150 22.89 2.38 3.65
CA THR A 150 22.63 3.66 2.97
C THR A 150 21.24 3.66 2.32
N THR A 151 20.74 4.84 1.94
CA THR A 151 19.53 4.99 1.13
C THR A 151 19.84 4.97 -0.39
N GLU A 152 21.11 5.00 -0.77
CA GLU A 152 21.55 4.92 -2.17
C GLU A 152 21.58 3.46 -2.66
N ALA A 153 20.39 2.89 -2.86
CA ALA A 153 20.21 1.49 -3.21
C ALA A 153 19.70 1.28 -4.65
N ILE A 154 19.59 2.34 -5.45
CA ILE A 154 19.06 2.26 -6.82
C ILE A 154 19.99 1.41 -7.70
N GLY A 155 19.41 0.51 -8.49
CA GLY A 155 20.13 -0.43 -9.34
C GLY A 155 20.67 -1.66 -8.63
N GLN A 156 20.69 -1.67 -7.30
CA GLN A 156 21.06 -2.84 -6.51
C GLN A 156 20.05 -3.98 -6.69
N GLN A 157 20.53 -5.20 -6.51
CA GLN A 157 19.72 -6.41 -6.60
C GLN A 157 19.54 -7.02 -5.22
N ILE A 158 18.33 -7.49 -4.95
CA ILE A 158 17.96 -8.21 -3.73
C ILE A 158 17.13 -9.44 -4.08
N LEU A 159 17.07 -10.37 -3.17
CA LEU A 159 16.13 -11.49 -3.23
C LEU A 159 14.85 -11.10 -2.47
N LEU A 160 13.73 -11.05 -3.15
CA LEU A 160 12.40 -10.91 -2.56
C LEU A 160 11.68 -12.27 -2.66
N ASN A 161 11.42 -12.91 -1.53
CA ASN A 161 10.87 -14.28 -1.50
C ASN A 161 11.65 -15.29 -2.36
N ARG A 162 12.99 -15.16 -2.43
CA ARG A 162 13.92 -15.95 -3.27
C ARG A 162 13.90 -15.58 -4.76
N GLU A 163 13.13 -14.60 -5.17
CA GLU A 163 13.12 -14.07 -6.53
C GLU A 163 14.06 -12.88 -6.64
N LEU A 164 14.96 -12.90 -7.63
CA LEU A 164 15.91 -11.81 -7.85
C LEU A 164 15.15 -10.58 -8.38
N SER A 165 15.29 -9.47 -7.66
CA SER A 165 14.58 -8.22 -7.96
C SER A 165 15.54 -7.05 -7.97
N ARG A 166 15.29 -6.07 -8.85
CA ARG A 166 16.10 -4.84 -8.99
C ARG A 166 15.38 -3.66 -8.33
N ILE A 167 16.08 -2.92 -7.51
CA ILE A 167 15.60 -1.69 -6.89
C ILE A 167 15.67 -0.55 -7.92
N ILE A 168 14.51 0.04 -8.26
CA ILE A 168 14.43 1.17 -9.19
C ILE A 168 14.06 2.49 -8.50
N GLY A 169 13.58 2.43 -7.26
CA GLY A 169 13.25 3.58 -6.47
C GLY A 169 13.36 3.32 -4.98
N VAL A 170 13.67 4.38 -4.25
CA VAL A 170 13.69 4.41 -2.79
C VAL A 170 12.78 5.54 -2.34
N VAL A 171 11.78 5.22 -1.50
CA VAL A 171 10.84 6.18 -0.94
C VAL A 171 11.09 6.39 0.55
N LYS A 172 10.63 7.50 1.08
CA LYS A 172 10.58 7.76 2.52
C LYS A 172 9.72 6.70 3.21
N ASP A 173 10.04 6.42 4.47
CA ASP A 173 9.27 5.47 5.26
C ASP A 173 7.81 5.93 5.39
N VAL A 174 6.87 5.02 5.11
CA VAL A 174 5.43 5.25 5.21
C VAL A 174 4.96 4.87 6.60
N SER A 175 4.06 5.66 7.17
CA SER A 175 3.46 5.35 8.47
C SER A 175 2.51 4.14 8.37
N VAL A 176 2.54 3.27 9.36
CA VAL A 176 1.59 2.14 9.51
C VAL A 176 0.13 2.61 9.65
N THR A 177 -0.09 3.89 9.91
CA THR A 177 -1.44 4.48 9.96
C THR A 177 -2.04 4.73 8.58
N ALA A 178 -1.20 4.79 7.53
CA ALA A 178 -1.61 4.88 6.14
C ALA A 178 -1.87 3.46 5.59
N LYS A 179 -2.93 2.82 6.05
CA LYS A 179 -3.19 1.37 5.84
C LYS A 179 -3.14 0.93 4.39
N ASP A 180 -3.71 1.74 3.50
CA ASP A 180 -3.89 1.35 2.10
C ASP A 180 -2.64 1.63 1.26
N ALA A 181 -1.79 2.54 1.73
CA ALA A 181 -0.51 2.86 1.12
C ALA A 181 0.69 2.18 1.78
N TYR A 182 0.50 1.64 3.01
CA TYR A 182 1.60 1.11 3.81
C TYR A 182 2.14 -0.19 3.25
N ALA A 183 3.40 -0.15 2.89
CA ALA A 183 4.27 -1.30 2.73
C ALA A 183 5.73 -0.86 2.95
N GLN A 184 6.65 -1.79 2.92
CA GLN A 184 8.09 -1.54 2.96
C GLN A 184 8.75 -1.86 1.62
N VAL A 185 8.07 -2.68 0.81
CA VAL A 185 8.47 -3.06 -0.55
C VAL A 185 7.23 -3.06 -1.44
N TRP A 186 7.34 -2.42 -2.60
CA TRP A 186 6.29 -2.39 -3.61
C TRP A 186 6.78 -3.02 -4.90
N GLY A 187 5.98 -3.92 -5.47
CA GLY A 187 6.19 -4.50 -6.79
C GLY A 187 4.97 -4.33 -7.69
N LEU A 188 5.10 -4.66 -8.97
CA LEU A 188 3.95 -4.76 -9.85
C LEU A 188 3.28 -6.14 -9.70
N TYR A 189 1.97 -6.18 -9.90
CA TYR A 189 1.26 -7.42 -10.11
C TYR A 189 1.86 -8.23 -11.25
N HIS A 190 1.91 -9.55 -11.11
CA HIS A 190 2.15 -10.42 -12.25
C HIS A 190 0.99 -10.33 -13.25
N THR A 191 1.29 -10.45 -14.54
CA THR A 191 0.28 -10.36 -15.62
C THR A 191 -0.82 -11.41 -15.48
N ASP A 192 -0.50 -12.56 -14.89
CA ASP A 192 -1.45 -13.64 -14.65
C ASP A 192 -2.39 -13.38 -13.47
N GLU A 193 -1.96 -12.60 -12.47
CA GLU A 193 -2.82 -12.16 -11.36
C GLU A 193 -3.90 -11.17 -11.80
N LEU A 194 -3.66 -10.41 -12.87
CA LEU A 194 -4.65 -9.50 -13.47
C LEU A 194 -5.72 -10.24 -14.28
N LYS A 195 -5.41 -11.45 -14.73
CA LYS A 195 -6.34 -12.34 -15.42
C LYS A 195 -7.10 -13.23 -14.44
N VAL A 196 -7.53 -12.71 -13.31
CA VAL A 196 -8.45 -13.45 -12.45
C VAL A 196 -9.75 -13.63 -13.20
N THR A 197 -9.67 -14.57 -13.83
CA THR A 197 -10.52 -15.41 -14.53
C THR A 197 -11.57 -15.99 -13.63
N GLY A 198 -12.70 -16.05 -14.22
CA GLY A 198 -13.74 -16.93 -13.78
C GLY A 198 -14.92 -16.19 -13.25
N TRP A 199 -15.67 -15.78 -14.20
CA TRP A 199 -17.11 -15.61 -14.11
C TRP A 199 -17.79 -16.91 -14.61
#